data_74ed2af5aa6eba6f4c4623a4bac5aac4
#
_entry.id   74ed2af5aa6eba6f4c4623a4bac5aac4
#
_cell.length_a   1.000
_cell.length_b   1.000
_cell.length_c   1.000
_cell.angle_alpha   90.00
_cell.angle_beta   90.00
_cell.angle_gamma   90.00
#
_symmetry.space_group_name_H-M   'P 1'
#
loop_
_entity.id
_entity.type
_entity.pdbx_description
1 polymer ?
#
loop_
_entity_poly.entity_id
_entity_poly.type
_entity_poly.pdbx_seq_one_letter_code
_entity_poly.pdbx_strand_id
1 'polypeptide(L)'
;MRVSIIIPAYNEEALIHRCLAALRNQDFQGEMEIIVVDNNSTDRTADVAERWGAWVVREERQGYVFALKRGTEEATGEILAFTDADTIVPEDWLSTLVKTFENHPETVAVGGCPDFYDPNWKGRLFNRYVLPIGLIYDRLCFSYAHLWGATMAVRKNAFLKAGGWTGKFNLHADSDLSRRLARLGKVRMIPDLSVATSARRWNQQLILNALVYGLNFLALHLLHHPIFFNFPAVRTSPSNLSLDRLPPRQRWHVLYAGGILVTLLGLGVFFTAWPSASAFGKVFWHIPTHDKVIALTFDDGPNEPYTSEVLKILKENDIHATFFLIGSNVKYYPNAAREIVKEGHVIGNHSYSHPLFLVLEKSKNRDRQIDLGERAIEEVTGVHCTLFRPPHGFRTPWLLKTLDKRDLTCVEWAEDGNDWNNVTSEQIVQRVLKNVKPGNIILLHDGMNLKHGADQEKTVKALPVIIDSLKARGYRFVTVPELLSLTPLQAAK
;
A
#
# COMPACT_ATOMS: atom_id res chain seq x y z
N MET A 1 -7.11 -10.63 -27.85
CA MET A 1 -7.07 -11.75 -26.88
C MET A 1 -8.45 -11.93 -26.27
N ARG A 2 -8.89 -13.17 -26.11
CA ARG A 2 -10.12 -13.51 -25.37
C ARG A 2 -9.80 -13.74 -23.91
N VAL A 3 -10.60 -13.19 -22.98
CA VAL A 3 -10.39 -13.28 -21.54
C VAL A 3 -11.58 -13.98 -20.88
N SER A 4 -11.29 -14.97 -20.00
CA SER A 4 -12.28 -15.56 -19.11
C SER A 4 -12.07 -14.99 -17.70
N ILE A 5 -13.11 -14.38 -17.16
CA ILE A 5 -13.12 -13.84 -15.79
C ILE A 5 -13.81 -14.86 -14.89
N ILE A 6 -13.08 -15.42 -13.93
CA ILE A 6 -13.55 -16.47 -13.03
C ILE A 6 -13.78 -15.86 -11.64
N ILE A 7 -14.99 -16.05 -11.11
CA ILE A 7 -15.48 -15.48 -9.86
C ILE A 7 -16.00 -16.60 -8.96
N PRO A 8 -15.24 -17.06 -7.97
CA PRO A 8 -15.73 -17.99 -6.96
C PRO A 8 -16.71 -17.28 -6.03
N ALA A 9 -17.90 -17.86 -5.83
CA ALA A 9 -18.96 -17.28 -5.02
C ALA A 9 -19.52 -18.30 -4.01
N TYR A 10 -19.72 -17.87 -2.78
CA TYR A 10 -20.39 -18.63 -1.72
C TYR A 10 -21.13 -17.69 -0.77
N ASN A 11 -22.46 -17.70 -0.82
CA ASN A 11 -23.33 -16.83 -0.01
C ASN A 11 -22.97 -15.33 -0.18
N GLU A 12 -22.99 -14.85 -1.42
CA GLU A 12 -22.66 -13.47 -1.83
C GLU A 12 -23.85 -12.72 -2.44
N GLU A 13 -25.08 -13.16 -2.22
CA GLU A 13 -26.31 -12.53 -2.71
C GLU A 13 -26.30 -11.01 -2.57
N ALA A 14 -25.79 -10.52 -1.41
CA ALA A 14 -25.78 -9.10 -1.08
C ALA A 14 -24.73 -8.27 -1.84
N LEU A 15 -23.65 -8.87 -2.33
CA LEU A 15 -22.49 -8.13 -2.85
C LEU A 15 -22.15 -8.42 -4.32
N ILE A 16 -22.44 -9.62 -4.81
CA ILE A 16 -22.03 -10.07 -6.15
C ILE A 16 -22.52 -9.15 -7.27
N HIS A 17 -23.67 -8.51 -7.11
CA HIS A 17 -24.19 -7.55 -8.09
C HIS A 17 -23.26 -6.35 -8.31
N ARG A 18 -22.52 -5.90 -7.29
CA ARG A 18 -21.55 -4.80 -7.38
C ARG A 18 -20.31 -5.21 -8.19
N CYS A 19 -19.82 -6.42 -7.95
CA CYS A 19 -18.73 -7.01 -8.73
C CYS A 19 -19.11 -7.10 -10.21
N LEU A 20 -20.27 -7.69 -10.52
CA LEU A 20 -20.73 -7.86 -11.89
C LEU A 20 -21.03 -6.53 -12.60
N ALA A 21 -21.52 -5.53 -11.87
CA ALA A 21 -21.71 -4.18 -12.42
C ALA A 21 -20.34 -3.55 -12.82
N ALA A 22 -19.32 -3.67 -11.98
CA ALA A 22 -17.98 -3.17 -12.29
C ALA A 22 -17.36 -3.89 -13.50
N LEU A 23 -17.58 -5.20 -13.63
CA LEU A 23 -17.07 -5.97 -14.77
C LEU A 23 -17.79 -5.65 -16.09
N ARG A 24 -19.06 -5.25 -16.05
CA ARG A 24 -19.78 -4.77 -17.24
C ARG A 24 -19.31 -3.42 -17.74
N ASN A 25 -18.78 -2.60 -16.85
CA ASN A 25 -18.29 -1.24 -17.15
C ASN A 25 -16.81 -1.20 -17.51
N GLN A 26 -16.21 -2.34 -17.91
CA GLN A 26 -14.80 -2.35 -18.31
C GLN A 26 -14.60 -1.65 -19.66
N ASP A 27 -13.51 -0.90 -19.78
CA ASP A 27 -13.10 -0.22 -21.02
C ASP A 27 -12.46 -1.16 -22.05
N PHE A 28 -12.44 -2.45 -21.76
CA PHE A 28 -11.82 -3.48 -22.58
C PHE A 28 -12.61 -3.77 -23.86
N GLN A 29 -11.94 -3.63 -25.01
CA GLN A 29 -12.56 -3.79 -26.35
C GLN A 29 -12.43 -5.21 -26.94
N GLY A 30 -11.88 -6.16 -26.18
CA GLY A 30 -11.75 -7.56 -26.61
C GLY A 30 -12.95 -8.41 -26.20
N GLU A 31 -12.90 -9.69 -26.56
CA GLU A 31 -13.91 -10.67 -26.14
C GLU A 31 -13.67 -11.05 -24.68
N MET A 32 -14.70 -10.98 -23.86
CA MET A 32 -14.66 -11.45 -22.48
C MET A 32 -15.88 -12.31 -22.15
N GLU A 33 -15.68 -13.32 -21.30
CA GLU A 33 -16.73 -14.10 -20.67
C GLU A 33 -16.61 -14.02 -19.16
N ILE A 34 -17.74 -13.96 -18.46
CA ILE A 34 -17.80 -13.90 -16.99
C ILE A 34 -18.38 -15.21 -16.49
N ILE A 35 -17.58 -15.96 -15.74
CA ILE A 35 -17.92 -17.27 -15.17
C ILE A 35 -18.01 -17.11 -13.65
N VAL A 36 -19.22 -17.20 -13.11
CA VAL A 36 -19.45 -17.25 -11.67
C VAL A 36 -19.56 -18.70 -11.23
N VAL A 37 -18.72 -19.12 -10.31
CA VAL A 37 -18.77 -20.47 -9.77
C VAL A 37 -19.47 -20.44 -8.44
N ASP A 38 -20.72 -20.89 -8.43
CA ASP A 38 -21.50 -21.06 -7.21
C ASP A 38 -20.99 -22.28 -6.44
N ASN A 39 -20.30 -22.03 -5.34
CA ASN A 39 -19.71 -23.07 -4.51
C ASN A 39 -20.64 -23.51 -3.39
N ASN A 40 -21.80 -24.03 -3.77
CA ASN A 40 -22.80 -24.58 -2.86
C ASN A 40 -23.44 -23.50 -1.95
N SER A 41 -23.82 -22.34 -2.54
CA SER A 41 -24.54 -21.29 -1.83
C SER A 41 -25.93 -21.74 -1.38
N THR A 42 -26.36 -21.25 -0.24
CA THR A 42 -27.68 -21.48 0.35
C THR A 42 -28.61 -20.27 0.26
N ASP A 43 -28.09 -19.15 -0.32
CA ASP A 43 -28.81 -17.92 -0.62
C ASP A 43 -29.07 -17.79 -2.14
N ARG A 44 -29.51 -16.64 -2.61
CA ARG A 44 -29.80 -16.39 -4.02
C ARG A 44 -28.57 -15.94 -4.85
N THR A 45 -27.37 -16.28 -4.43
CA THR A 45 -26.13 -15.89 -5.14
C THR A 45 -26.17 -16.26 -6.62
N ALA A 46 -26.51 -17.51 -6.94
CA ALA A 46 -26.61 -17.99 -8.34
C ALA A 46 -27.66 -17.23 -9.15
N ASP A 47 -28.87 -17.06 -8.60
CA ASP A 47 -29.96 -16.33 -9.27
C ASP A 47 -29.59 -14.86 -9.55
N VAL A 48 -28.87 -14.22 -8.63
CA VAL A 48 -28.39 -12.85 -8.83
C VAL A 48 -27.35 -12.81 -9.94
N ALA A 49 -26.41 -13.74 -9.95
CA ALA A 49 -25.37 -13.79 -10.98
C ALA A 49 -25.94 -14.02 -12.38
N GLU A 50 -26.90 -14.94 -12.55
CA GLU A 50 -27.59 -15.20 -13.82
C GLU A 50 -28.33 -13.96 -14.32
N ARG A 51 -29.08 -13.26 -13.47
CA ARG A 51 -29.77 -12.01 -13.83
C ARG A 51 -28.82 -10.91 -14.32
N TRP A 52 -27.60 -10.93 -13.83
CA TRP A 52 -26.53 -10.03 -14.30
C TRP A 52 -25.81 -10.57 -15.54
N GLY A 53 -26.28 -11.68 -16.13
CA GLY A 53 -25.79 -12.25 -17.38
C GLY A 53 -24.44 -12.93 -17.29
N ALA A 54 -24.05 -13.38 -16.10
CA ALA A 54 -22.89 -14.23 -15.92
C ALA A 54 -23.24 -15.69 -16.27
N TRP A 55 -22.27 -16.41 -16.77
CA TRP A 55 -22.40 -17.88 -16.91
C TRP A 55 -22.15 -18.51 -15.54
N VAL A 56 -23.20 -19.05 -14.93
CA VAL A 56 -23.16 -19.67 -13.60
C VAL A 56 -22.86 -21.16 -13.71
N VAL A 57 -21.83 -21.60 -12.99
CA VAL A 57 -21.39 -22.99 -12.91
C VAL A 57 -21.43 -23.44 -11.45
N ARG A 58 -21.93 -24.65 -11.18
CA ARG A 58 -21.96 -25.20 -9.81
C ARG A 58 -20.73 -26.05 -9.50
N GLU A 59 -20.20 -25.90 -8.27
CA GLU A 59 -19.19 -26.77 -7.68
C GLU A 59 -19.66 -27.25 -6.30
N GLU A 60 -19.91 -28.55 -6.18
CA GLU A 60 -20.47 -29.17 -4.97
C GLU A 60 -19.45 -29.33 -3.85
N ARG A 61 -18.16 -29.47 -4.20
CA ARG A 61 -17.08 -29.56 -3.20
C ARG A 61 -16.81 -28.20 -2.59
N GLN A 62 -17.11 -28.08 -1.30
CA GLN A 62 -16.93 -26.82 -0.59
C GLN A 62 -15.46 -26.42 -0.52
N GLY A 63 -15.10 -25.23 -0.98
CA GLY A 63 -13.77 -24.65 -0.88
C GLY A 63 -13.40 -23.74 -2.04
N TYR A 64 -12.75 -22.62 -1.72
CA TYR A 64 -12.35 -21.58 -2.66
C TYR A 64 -11.57 -22.14 -3.87
N VAL A 65 -10.58 -23.00 -3.61
CA VAL A 65 -9.73 -23.58 -4.65
C VAL A 65 -10.52 -24.52 -5.58
N PHE A 66 -11.56 -25.21 -5.09
CA PHE A 66 -12.39 -26.09 -5.93
C PHE A 66 -13.27 -25.28 -6.87
N ALA A 67 -13.81 -24.15 -6.38
CA ALA A 67 -14.55 -23.22 -7.23
C ALA A 67 -13.64 -22.62 -8.31
N LEU A 68 -12.43 -22.16 -7.97
CA LEU A 68 -11.47 -21.67 -8.96
C LEU A 68 -11.12 -22.75 -10.00
N LYS A 69 -10.89 -24.00 -9.56
CA LYS A 69 -10.60 -25.10 -10.46
C LYS A 69 -11.77 -25.36 -11.42
N ARG A 70 -13.00 -25.45 -10.92
CA ARG A 70 -14.19 -25.65 -11.72
C ARG A 70 -14.36 -24.55 -12.78
N GLY A 71 -14.23 -23.28 -12.38
CA GLY A 71 -14.32 -22.15 -13.31
C GLY A 71 -13.24 -22.15 -14.39
N THR A 72 -12.01 -22.58 -14.06
CA THR A 72 -10.96 -22.68 -15.08
C THR A 72 -11.13 -23.84 -16.05
N GLU A 73 -11.82 -24.91 -15.67
CA GLU A 73 -12.20 -26.02 -16.56
C GLU A 73 -13.19 -25.57 -17.64
N GLU A 74 -14.08 -24.65 -17.30
CA GLU A 74 -15.08 -24.08 -18.23
C GLU A 74 -14.53 -22.93 -19.08
N ALA A 75 -13.48 -22.26 -18.63
CA ALA A 75 -12.92 -21.07 -19.27
C ALA A 75 -12.40 -21.36 -20.68
N THR A 76 -12.77 -20.54 -21.66
CA THR A 76 -12.34 -20.68 -23.06
C THR A 76 -11.27 -19.65 -23.47
N GLY A 77 -11.08 -18.57 -22.69
CA GLY A 77 -10.16 -17.48 -22.98
C GLY A 77 -8.67 -17.86 -22.96
N GLU A 78 -7.87 -17.12 -23.69
CA GLU A 78 -6.41 -17.25 -23.70
C GLU A 78 -5.77 -16.70 -22.40
N ILE A 79 -6.45 -15.75 -21.78
CA ILE A 79 -6.13 -15.16 -20.48
C ILE A 79 -7.21 -15.57 -19.50
N LEU A 80 -6.79 -16.07 -18.34
CA LEU A 80 -7.65 -16.35 -17.19
C LEU A 80 -7.48 -15.22 -16.19
N ALA A 81 -8.53 -14.43 -15.97
CA ALA A 81 -8.57 -13.37 -14.96
C ALA A 81 -9.40 -13.85 -13.77
N PHE A 82 -8.98 -13.50 -12.56
CA PHE A 82 -9.63 -13.90 -11.32
C PHE A 82 -9.95 -12.68 -10.49
N THR A 83 -11.15 -12.66 -9.94
CA THR A 83 -11.59 -11.67 -8.94
C THR A 83 -12.56 -12.30 -7.97
N ASP A 84 -12.76 -11.69 -6.79
CA ASP A 84 -13.68 -12.22 -5.77
C ASP A 84 -15.09 -11.61 -5.93
N ALA A 85 -16.12 -12.33 -5.51
CA ALA A 85 -17.52 -11.91 -5.63
C ALA A 85 -17.88 -10.64 -4.85
N ASP A 86 -17.03 -10.25 -3.89
CA ASP A 86 -17.15 -9.02 -3.10
C ASP A 86 -16.13 -7.94 -3.51
N THR A 87 -15.54 -8.05 -4.69
CA THR A 87 -14.54 -7.12 -5.20
C THR A 87 -15.13 -6.22 -6.28
N ILE A 88 -14.78 -4.93 -6.23
CA ILE A 88 -15.13 -3.92 -7.23
C ILE A 88 -13.83 -3.55 -7.95
N VAL A 89 -13.75 -3.89 -9.22
CA VAL A 89 -12.60 -3.58 -10.07
C VAL A 89 -12.77 -2.21 -10.72
N PRO A 90 -11.70 -1.42 -10.96
CA PRO A 90 -11.78 -0.17 -11.72
C PRO A 90 -12.10 -0.43 -13.20
N GLU A 91 -12.55 0.58 -13.91
CA GLU A 91 -12.97 0.48 -15.32
C GLU A 91 -11.84 0.02 -16.25
N ASP A 92 -10.61 0.38 -15.95
CA ASP A 92 -9.40 0.05 -16.71
C ASP A 92 -8.70 -1.24 -16.24
N TRP A 93 -9.30 -1.98 -15.31
CA TRP A 93 -8.69 -3.18 -14.72
C TRP A 93 -8.30 -4.21 -15.79
N LEU A 94 -9.27 -4.61 -16.63
CA LEU A 94 -9.04 -5.66 -17.61
C LEU A 94 -8.11 -5.20 -18.73
N SER A 95 -8.27 -3.97 -19.22
CA SER A 95 -7.42 -3.41 -20.26
C SER A 95 -5.98 -3.25 -19.79
N THR A 96 -5.76 -2.84 -18.53
CA THR A 96 -4.43 -2.71 -17.90
C THR A 96 -3.73 -4.06 -17.79
N LEU A 97 -4.46 -5.11 -17.32
CA LEU A 97 -3.91 -6.48 -17.25
C LEU A 97 -3.52 -7.00 -18.63
N VAL A 98 -4.40 -6.85 -19.63
CA VAL A 98 -4.15 -7.32 -21.00
C VAL A 98 -3.01 -6.55 -21.68
N LYS A 99 -3.00 -5.23 -21.62
CA LYS A 99 -1.89 -4.39 -22.13
C LYS A 99 -0.55 -4.79 -21.53
N THR A 100 -0.52 -5.21 -20.27
CA THR A 100 0.71 -5.68 -19.63
C THR A 100 1.24 -6.96 -20.28
N PHE A 101 0.36 -7.88 -20.67
CA PHE A 101 0.76 -9.07 -21.43
C PHE A 101 1.22 -8.74 -22.85
N GLU A 102 0.60 -7.77 -23.49
CA GLU A 102 0.96 -7.32 -24.85
C GLU A 102 2.33 -6.64 -24.87
N ASN A 103 2.54 -5.71 -23.94
CA ASN A 103 3.80 -4.96 -23.84
C ASN A 103 4.98 -5.81 -23.30
N HIS A 104 4.68 -6.93 -22.64
CA HIS A 104 5.66 -7.78 -21.98
C HIS A 104 5.40 -9.26 -22.28
N PRO A 105 5.80 -9.77 -23.47
CA PRO A 105 5.53 -11.16 -23.89
C PRO A 105 6.07 -12.23 -22.92
N GLU A 106 7.15 -11.92 -22.19
CA GLU A 106 7.74 -12.81 -21.17
C GLU A 106 6.89 -12.92 -19.89
N THR A 107 5.86 -12.09 -19.74
CA THR A 107 4.97 -12.11 -18.58
C THR A 107 3.98 -13.27 -18.68
N VAL A 108 3.97 -14.13 -17.69
CA VAL A 108 3.04 -15.28 -17.58
C VAL A 108 1.86 -15.00 -16.66
N ALA A 109 2.03 -14.10 -15.69
CA ALA A 109 0.99 -13.68 -14.77
C ALA A 109 1.18 -12.22 -14.34
N VAL A 110 0.08 -11.54 -14.08
CA VAL A 110 0.04 -10.15 -13.65
C VAL A 110 -1.10 -9.96 -12.64
N GLY A 111 -0.96 -9.02 -11.71
CA GLY A 111 -2.02 -8.65 -10.77
C GLY A 111 -1.81 -7.26 -10.20
N GLY A 112 -2.83 -6.76 -9.54
CA GLY A 112 -2.85 -5.48 -8.84
C GLY A 112 -2.76 -5.63 -7.33
N CYS A 113 -3.08 -4.57 -6.61
CA CYS A 113 -3.13 -4.52 -5.15
C CYS A 113 -4.58 -4.45 -4.66
N PRO A 114 -4.97 -5.23 -3.64
CA PRO A 114 -6.27 -5.08 -3.02
C PRO A 114 -6.27 -3.86 -2.08
N ASP A 115 -7.39 -3.14 -2.07
CA ASP A 115 -7.72 -2.14 -1.06
C ASP A 115 -9.10 -2.47 -0.46
N PHE A 116 -9.45 -1.89 0.69
CA PHE A 116 -10.73 -2.17 1.34
C PHE A 116 -11.69 -0.99 1.19
N TYR A 117 -12.93 -1.24 0.71
CA TYR A 117 -13.95 -0.19 0.62
C TYR A 117 -14.75 0.01 1.91
N ASP A 118 -14.73 -0.96 2.85
CA ASP A 118 -15.52 -0.96 4.10
C ASP A 118 -14.68 -1.22 5.37
N PRO A 119 -13.43 -0.68 5.52
CA PRO A 119 -12.58 -1.02 6.62
C PRO A 119 -13.05 -0.32 7.91
N ASN A 120 -13.26 -1.08 8.99
CA ASN A 120 -13.28 -0.53 10.34
C ASN A 120 -11.83 -0.24 10.81
N TRP A 121 -11.64 0.14 12.09
CA TRP A 121 -10.30 0.44 12.60
C TRP A 121 -9.31 -0.74 12.47
N LYS A 122 -9.78 -2.01 12.56
CA LYS A 122 -8.96 -3.21 12.38
C LYS A 122 -8.55 -3.41 10.93
N GLY A 123 -9.49 -3.26 9.99
CA GLY A 123 -9.22 -3.31 8.55
C GLY A 123 -8.27 -2.21 8.11
N ARG A 124 -8.42 -0.97 8.65
CA ARG A 124 -7.45 0.12 8.42
C ARG A 124 -6.06 -0.21 8.96
N LEU A 125 -5.98 -0.82 10.16
CA LEU A 125 -4.70 -1.26 10.73
C LEU A 125 -4.03 -2.32 9.84
N PHE A 126 -4.82 -3.27 9.33
CA PHE A 126 -4.32 -4.29 8.41
C PHE A 126 -3.77 -3.67 7.12
N ASN A 127 -4.54 -2.82 6.43
CA ASN A 127 -4.10 -2.16 5.20
C ASN A 127 -2.85 -1.30 5.41
N ARG A 128 -2.81 -0.56 6.50
CA ARG A 128 -1.71 0.38 6.76
C ARG A 128 -0.41 -0.29 7.17
N TYR A 129 -0.47 -1.44 7.86
CA TYR A 129 0.72 -2.04 8.49
C TYR A 129 0.94 -3.50 8.11
N VAL A 130 -0.09 -4.33 8.07
CA VAL A 130 0.08 -5.77 7.88
C VAL A 130 0.26 -6.11 6.40
N LEU A 131 -0.57 -5.54 5.54
CA LEU A 131 -0.49 -5.76 4.09
C LEU A 131 0.86 -5.29 3.49
N PRO A 132 1.35 -4.07 3.77
CA PRO A 132 2.66 -3.63 3.30
C PRO A 132 3.79 -4.54 3.75
N ILE A 133 3.77 -5.02 5.00
CA ILE A 133 4.81 -5.91 5.51
C ILE A 133 4.80 -7.26 4.79
N GLY A 134 3.62 -7.81 4.52
CA GLY A 134 3.52 -9.03 3.73
C GLY A 134 4.16 -8.86 2.35
N LEU A 135 3.85 -7.77 1.66
CA LEU A 135 4.44 -7.43 0.36
C LEU A 135 5.96 -7.18 0.44
N ILE A 136 6.43 -6.59 1.56
CA ILE A 136 7.84 -6.40 1.88
C ILE A 136 8.55 -7.74 2.00
N TYR A 137 8.00 -8.61 2.83
CA TYR A 137 8.55 -9.93 3.07
C TYR A 137 8.63 -10.72 1.78
N ASP A 138 7.57 -10.70 0.95
CA ASP A 138 7.54 -11.33 -0.36
C ASP A 138 8.70 -10.87 -1.25
N ARG A 139 8.93 -9.58 -1.31
CA ARG A 139 9.94 -8.99 -2.19
C ARG A 139 11.37 -9.21 -1.69
N LEU A 140 11.57 -9.30 -0.36
CA LEU A 140 12.88 -9.61 0.23
C LEU A 140 13.23 -11.09 0.15
N CYS A 141 12.24 -11.94 0.38
CA CYS A 141 12.46 -13.39 0.49
C CYS A 141 12.34 -14.11 -0.85
N PHE A 142 11.61 -13.55 -1.83
CA PHE A 142 11.32 -14.21 -3.09
C PHE A 142 11.70 -13.36 -4.31
N SER A 143 12.14 -14.03 -5.36
CA SER A 143 12.51 -13.39 -6.63
C SER A 143 11.31 -13.07 -7.54
N TYR A 144 10.09 -13.26 -7.06
CA TYR A 144 8.83 -13.09 -7.82
C TYR A 144 7.77 -12.40 -6.96
N ALA A 145 6.75 -11.84 -7.62
CA ALA A 145 5.60 -11.24 -6.93
C ALA A 145 4.57 -12.32 -6.58
N HIS A 146 4.03 -12.29 -5.37
CA HIS A 146 2.81 -13.01 -5.03
C HIS A 146 1.60 -12.21 -5.51
N LEU A 147 0.75 -12.85 -6.31
CA LEU A 147 -0.47 -12.24 -6.80
C LEU A 147 -1.63 -12.58 -5.86
N TRP A 148 -2.61 -11.68 -5.84
CA TRP A 148 -3.82 -11.83 -5.03
C TRP A 148 -4.96 -12.37 -5.87
N GLY A 149 -5.67 -13.37 -5.39
CA GLY A 149 -6.82 -13.97 -6.08
C GLY A 149 -7.89 -12.97 -6.49
N ALA A 150 -8.08 -11.89 -5.71
CA ALA A 150 -9.03 -10.83 -6.00
C ALA A 150 -8.65 -9.95 -7.22
N THR A 151 -7.41 -10.02 -7.72
CA THR A 151 -6.94 -9.19 -8.82
C THR A 151 -5.73 -9.80 -9.53
N MET A 152 -5.91 -10.92 -10.19
CA MET A 152 -4.83 -11.54 -10.97
C MET A 152 -5.31 -12.02 -12.33
N ALA A 153 -4.39 -12.02 -13.30
CA ALA A 153 -4.59 -12.65 -14.59
C ALA A 153 -3.37 -13.50 -14.97
N VAL A 154 -3.62 -14.58 -15.70
CA VAL A 154 -2.60 -15.57 -16.07
C VAL A 154 -2.81 -16.01 -17.52
N ARG A 155 -1.73 -16.18 -18.29
CA ARG A 155 -1.81 -16.84 -19.59
C ARG A 155 -2.26 -18.29 -19.40
N LYS A 156 -3.32 -18.73 -20.07
CA LYS A 156 -3.91 -20.06 -19.91
C LYS A 156 -2.89 -21.18 -20.16
N ASN A 157 -2.03 -21.03 -21.16
CA ASN A 157 -0.98 -22.00 -21.45
C ASN A 157 0.06 -22.12 -20.30
N ALA A 158 0.43 -21.00 -19.68
CA ALA A 158 1.33 -21.00 -18.53
C ALA A 158 0.65 -21.60 -17.29
N PHE A 159 -0.64 -21.27 -17.08
CA PHE A 159 -1.45 -21.84 -16.00
C PHE A 159 -1.49 -23.38 -16.09
N LEU A 160 -1.77 -23.92 -17.27
CA LEU A 160 -1.80 -25.38 -17.50
C LEU A 160 -0.42 -26.02 -17.29
N LYS A 161 0.65 -25.42 -17.82
CA LYS A 161 2.03 -25.90 -17.62
C LYS A 161 2.46 -25.85 -16.15
N ALA A 162 1.95 -24.87 -15.38
CA ALA A 162 2.19 -24.79 -13.94
C ALA A 162 1.39 -25.85 -13.14
N GLY A 163 0.50 -26.63 -13.78
CA GLY A 163 -0.36 -27.61 -13.13
C GLY A 163 -1.63 -27.04 -12.52
N GLY A 164 -2.03 -25.83 -12.90
CA GLY A 164 -3.29 -25.20 -12.51
C GLY A 164 -3.51 -25.08 -11.00
N TRP A 165 -4.75 -25.10 -10.57
CA TRP A 165 -5.12 -25.13 -9.16
C TRP A 165 -4.97 -26.56 -8.62
N THR A 166 -3.97 -26.78 -7.75
CA THR A 166 -3.61 -28.14 -7.28
C THR A 166 -4.58 -28.74 -6.26
N GLY A 167 -5.41 -27.91 -5.61
CA GLY A 167 -6.28 -28.35 -4.52
C GLY A 167 -5.57 -28.63 -3.19
N LYS A 168 -4.24 -28.54 -3.15
CA LYS A 168 -3.45 -28.75 -1.91
C LYS A 168 -3.60 -27.59 -0.94
N PHE A 169 -3.77 -26.38 -1.46
CA PHE A 169 -3.93 -25.14 -0.70
C PHE A 169 -5.29 -24.53 -1.05
N ASN A 170 -6.14 -24.34 -0.06
CA ASN A 170 -7.34 -23.52 -0.20
C ASN A 170 -7.05 -22.09 0.24
N LEU A 171 -6.31 -21.95 1.33
CA LEU A 171 -5.67 -20.70 1.75
C LEU A 171 -4.28 -20.60 1.11
N HIS A 172 -3.94 -19.47 0.49
CA HIS A 172 -2.71 -19.28 -0.32
C HIS A 172 -2.64 -20.08 -1.63
N ALA A 173 -3.79 -20.43 -2.21
CA ALA A 173 -3.81 -21.07 -3.52
C ALA A 173 -3.18 -20.19 -4.61
N ASP A 174 -3.42 -18.88 -4.56
CA ASP A 174 -2.84 -17.83 -5.40
C ASP A 174 -1.32 -17.69 -5.21
N SER A 175 -0.83 -17.73 -3.96
CA SER A 175 0.61 -17.69 -3.64
C SER A 175 1.33 -18.95 -4.15
N ASP A 176 0.75 -20.15 -3.98
CA ASP A 176 1.31 -21.38 -4.54
C ASP A 176 1.35 -21.36 -6.07
N LEU A 177 0.28 -20.85 -6.70
CA LEU A 177 0.23 -20.69 -8.15
C LEU A 177 1.28 -19.68 -8.63
N SER A 178 1.41 -18.52 -7.99
CA SER A 178 2.41 -17.50 -8.32
C SER A 178 3.83 -18.05 -8.26
N ARG A 179 4.14 -18.84 -7.23
CA ARG A 179 5.44 -19.54 -7.08
C ARG A 179 5.73 -20.51 -8.22
N ARG A 180 4.72 -21.26 -8.66
CA ARG A 180 4.90 -22.22 -9.78
C ARG A 180 5.01 -21.52 -11.13
N LEU A 181 4.23 -20.45 -11.35
CA LEU A 181 4.29 -19.62 -12.55
C LEU A 181 5.63 -18.89 -12.71
N ALA A 182 6.23 -18.44 -11.60
CA ALA A 182 7.52 -17.75 -11.61
C ALA A 182 8.69 -18.62 -12.16
N ARG A 183 8.51 -19.94 -12.22
CA ARG A 183 9.47 -20.86 -12.87
C ARG A 183 9.31 -20.91 -14.40
N LEU A 184 8.20 -20.43 -14.91
CA LEU A 184 7.84 -20.47 -16.33
C LEU A 184 8.03 -19.13 -17.04
N GLY A 185 8.05 -18.02 -16.29
CA GLY A 185 8.21 -16.67 -16.83
C GLY A 185 8.08 -15.58 -15.77
N LYS A 186 7.95 -14.33 -16.21
CA LYS A 186 7.82 -13.20 -15.30
C LYS A 186 6.43 -13.13 -14.66
N VAL A 187 6.38 -13.00 -13.34
CA VAL A 187 5.19 -12.67 -12.58
C VAL A 187 5.30 -11.20 -12.17
N ARG A 188 4.35 -10.38 -12.56
CA ARG A 188 4.38 -8.92 -12.36
C ARG A 188 3.26 -8.46 -11.43
N MET A 189 3.57 -7.49 -10.60
CA MET A 189 2.56 -6.73 -9.85
C MET A 189 2.53 -5.31 -10.40
N ILE A 190 1.34 -4.78 -10.60
CA ILE A 190 1.08 -3.40 -10.99
C ILE A 190 0.64 -2.65 -9.73
N PRO A 191 1.52 -1.85 -9.09
CA PRO A 191 1.21 -1.21 -7.81
C PRO A 191 0.03 -0.23 -7.89
N ASP A 192 -0.10 0.44 -9.04
CA ASP A 192 -1.14 1.46 -9.25
C ASP A 192 -2.50 0.88 -9.65
N LEU A 193 -2.57 -0.42 -9.95
CA LEU A 193 -3.82 -1.12 -10.23
C LEU A 193 -4.42 -1.60 -8.91
N SER A 194 -5.31 -0.79 -8.34
CA SER A 194 -5.98 -1.11 -7.08
C SER A 194 -7.40 -1.60 -7.32
N VAL A 195 -7.80 -2.67 -6.63
CA VAL A 195 -9.18 -3.18 -6.61
C VAL A 195 -9.76 -3.05 -5.21
N ALA A 196 -11.03 -2.64 -5.12
CA ALA A 196 -11.69 -2.44 -3.84
C ALA A 196 -12.43 -3.72 -3.41
N THR A 197 -11.99 -4.38 -2.34
CA THR A 197 -12.58 -5.61 -1.80
C THR A 197 -13.14 -5.40 -0.39
N SER A 198 -13.96 -6.34 0.11
CA SER A 198 -14.54 -6.22 1.44
C SER A 198 -13.55 -6.57 2.56
N ALA A 199 -13.47 -5.69 3.57
CA ALA A 199 -12.67 -5.92 4.77
C ALA A 199 -13.33 -6.86 5.78
N ARG A 200 -14.50 -7.46 5.49
CA ARG A 200 -15.32 -8.29 6.43
C ARG A 200 -14.50 -9.21 7.30
N ARG A 201 -13.60 -9.94 6.69
CA ARG A 201 -12.76 -10.95 7.35
C ARG A 201 -11.82 -10.33 8.37
N TRP A 202 -11.18 -9.24 7.99
CA TRP A 202 -10.22 -8.52 8.82
C TRP A 202 -10.91 -7.67 9.89
N ASN A 203 -12.08 -7.15 9.57
CA ASN A 203 -12.92 -6.41 10.52
C ASN A 203 -13.35 -7.25 11.73
N GLN A 204 -13.58 -8.54 11.53
CA GLN A 204 -14.10 -9.42 12.59
C GLN A 204 -12.97 -10.06 13.43
N GLN A 205 -11.96 -10.66 12.80
CA GLN A 205 -10.96 -11.50 13.47
C GLN A 205 -9.53 -11.18 13.01
N LEU A 206 -9.11 -9.90 13.13
CA LEU A 206 -7.81 -9.43 12.64
C LEU A 206 -6.64 -10.30 13.10
N ILE A 207 -6.48 -10.49 14.42
CA ILE A 207 -5.32 -11.19 14.99
C ILE A 207 -5.29 -12.65 14.56
N LEU A 208 -6.42 -13.34 14.66
CA LEU A 208 -6.51 -14.76 14.30
C LEU A 208 -6.25 -14.97 12.81
N ASN A 209 -6.84 -14.13 11.96
CA ASN A 209 -6.62 -14.23 10.52
C ASN A 209 -5.18 -13.89 10.12
N ALA A 210 -4.57 -12.90 10.76
CA ALA A 210 -3.17 -12.56 10.51
C ALA A 210 -2.23 -13.69 10.94
N LEU A 211 -2.51 -14.36 12.09
CA LEU A 211 -1.74 -15.53 12.55
C LEU A 211 -1.89 -16.71 11.59
N VAL A 212 -3.12 -17.06 11.23
CA VAL A 212 -3.41 -18.18 10.32
C VAL A 212 -2.77 -17.93 8.96
N TYR A 213 -2.89 -16.69 8.45
CA TYR A 213 -2.30 -16.30 7.19
C TYR A 213 -0.77 -16.37 7.24
N GLY A 214 -0.14 -15.77 8.24
CA GLY A 214 1.32 -15.75 8.39
C GLY A 214 1.92 -17.14 8.59
N LEU A 215 1.31 -17.99 9.43
CA LEU A 215 1.78 -19.37 9.67
C LEU A 215 1.65 -20.21 8.40
N ASN A 216 0.54 -20.10 7.67
CA ASN A 216 0.37 -20.83 6.43
C ASN A 216 1.33 -20.33 5.33
N PHE A 217 1.59 -19.02 5.28
CA PHE A 217 2.55 -18.45 4.36
C PHE A 217 3.97 -19.00 4.59
N LEU A 218 4.41 -19.06 5.85
CA LEU A 218 5.67 -19.70 6.22
C LEU A 218 5.69 -21.20 5.87
N ALA A 219 4.60 -21.89 6.16
CA ALA A 219 4.48 -23.30 5.86
C ALA A 219 4.51 -23.60 4.35
N LEU A 220 3.89 -22.77 3.54
CA LEU A 220 3.95 -22.87 2.08
C LEU A 220 5.40 -22.85 1.58
N HIS A 221 6.24 -21.99 2.18
CA HIS A 221 7.61 -21.78 1.71
C HIS A 221 8.63 -22.73 2.32
N LEU A 222 8.45 -23.13 3.58
CA LEU A 222 9.38 -24.00 4.30
C LEU A 222 9.01 -25.48 4.20
N LEU A 223 7.71 -25.78 4.26
CA LEU A 223 7.22 -27.17 4.37
C LEU A 223 6.53 -27.65 3.08
N HIS A 224 6.16 -26.73 2.17
CA HIS A 224 5.33 -26.99 0.98
C HIS A 224 3.99 -27.66 1.28
N HIS A 225 3.51 -27.50 2.51
CA HIS A 225 2.25 -28.01 3.04
C HIS A 225 1.54 -26.96 3.88
N PRO A 226 0.18 -26.82 3.81
CA PRO A 226 -0.57 -25.93 4.68
C PRO A 226 -0.64 -26.48 6.10
N ILE A 227 -0.55 -25.59 7.11
CA ILE A 227 -0.91 -25.91 8.50
C ILE A 227 -2.42 -25.83 8.67
N PHE A 228 -3.04 -24.82 8.07
CA PHE A 228 -4.48 -24.62 8.06
C PHE A 228 -5.00 -24.68 6.62
N PHE A 229 -6.05 -25.46 6.38
CA PHE A 229 -6.62 -25.57 5.06
C PHE A 229 -7.54 -24.39 4.73
N ASN A 230 -8.33 -23.92 5.72
CA ASN A 230 -9.27 -22.83 5.60
C ASN A 230 -9.03 -21.71 6.61
N PHE A 231 -9.49 -20.49 6.28
CA PHE A 231 -9.69 -19.46 7.28
C PHE A 231 -10.82 -19.85 8.24
N PRO A 232 -10.82 -19.30 9.50
CA PRO A 232 -11.99 -19.35 10.35
C PRO A 232 -13.22 -18.82 9.62
N ALA A 233 -14.34 -19.51 9.74
CA ALA A 233 -15.58 -19.13 9.07
C ALA A 233 -16.09 -17.78 9.60
N VAL A 234 -16.40 -16.86 8.69
CA VAL A 234 -16.92 -15.52 8.99
C VAL A 234 -18.45 -15.48 8.92
N ARG A 235 -19.08 -16.49 8.30
CA ARG A 235 -20.50 -16.48 7.94
C ARG A 235 -21.39 -17.48 8.68
N THR A 236 -20.81 -18.45 9.38
CA THR A 236 -21.58 -19.44 10.15
C THR A 236 -20.81 -19.81 11.41
N SER A 237 -21.54 -20.02 12.53
CA SER A 237 -21.14 -20.50 13.85
C SER A 237 -19.68 -20.82 14.13
N PRO A 238 -19.17 -20.50 15.34
CA PRO A 238 -17.78 -20.75 15.71
C PRO A 238 -17.51 -22.24 15.81
N SER A 239 -17.19 -22.90 14.72
CA SER A 239 -16.80 -24.29 14.75
C SER A 239 -15.71 -24.59 13.74
N ASN A 240 -14.68 -25.23 14.22
CA ASN A 240 -13.68 -26.09 13.59
C ASN A 240 -12.22 -25.62 13.49
N LEU A 241 -11.82 -24.45 13.96
CA LEU A 241 -10.42 -24.24 14.37
C LEU A 241 -10.37 -24.30 15.91
N SER A 242 -10.55 -25.47 16.48
CA SER A 242 -10.26 -25.63 17.90
C SER A 242 -8.81 -26.08 18.02
N LEU A 243 -7.99 -25.24 18.64
CA LEU A 243 -6.70 -25.61 19.17
C LEU A 243 -6.83 -26.88 20.05
N ASP A 244 -8.07 -27.22 20.47
CA ASP A 244 -8.47 -28.35 21.27
C ASP A 244 -8.20 -29.72 20.61
N ARG A 245 -7.96 -29.81 19.32
CA ARG A 245 -7.56 -31.05 18.63
C ARG A 245 -6.07 -31.35 18.70
N LEU A 246 -5.25 -30.36 19.08
CA LEU A 246 -3.81 -30.59 19.26
C LEU A 246 -3.53 -31.11 20.68
N PRO A 247 -2.56 -32.00 20.89
CA PRO A 247 -2.09 -32.35 22.21
C PRO A 247 -1.70 -31.11 23.02
N PRO A 248 -1.98 -31.06 24.37
CA PRO A 248 -1.77 -29.83 25.14
C PRO A 248 -0.40 -29.21 25.02
N ARG A 249 0.68 -29.99 24.95
CA ARG A 249 2.04 -29.48 24.73
C ARG A 249 2.22 -28.80 23.37
N GLN A 250 1.64 -29.37 22.32
CA GLN A 250 1.75 -28.78 20.98
C GLN A 250 0.96 -27.49 20.84
N ARG A 251 -0.18 -27.35 21.55
CA ARG A 251 -0.94 -26.08 21.59
C ARG A 251 -0.07 -24.93 22.10
N TRP A 252 0.64 -25.15 23.21
CA TRP A 252 1.51 -24.12 23.78
C TRP A 252 2.66 -23.77 22.85
N HIS A 253 3.29 -24.75 22.19
CA HIS A 253 4.36 -24.46 21.22
C HIS A 253 3.87 -23.64 20.03
N VAL A 254 2.67 -23.93 19.49
CA VAL A 254 2.06 -23.15 18.41
C VAL A 254 1.73 -21.72 18.89
N LEU A 255 1.16 -21.57 20.09
CA LEU A 255 0.85 -20.27 20.67
C LEU A 255 2.12 -19.44 20.96
N TYR A 256 3.14 -20.04 21.54
CA TYR A 256 4.43 -19.37 21.79
C TYR A 256 5.14 -18.99 20.50
N ALA A 257 5.25 -19.91 19.54
CA ALA A 257 5.86 -19.61 18.24
C ALA A 257 5.10 -18.52 17.48
N GLY A 258 3.76 -18.59 17.49
CA GLY A 258 2.91 -17.54 16.93
C GLY A 258 3.07 -16.21 17.65
N GLY A 259 3.13 -16.21 18.97
CA GLY A 259 3.38 -15.00 19.77
C GLY A 259 4.73 -14.37 19.49
N ILE A 260 5.79 -15.17 19.44
CA ILE A 260 7.15 -14.70 19.08
C ILE A 260 7.16 -14.12 17.68
N LEU A 261 6.56 -14.80 16.71
CA LEU A 261 6.50 -14.33 15.32
C LEU A 261 5.76 -12.98 15.21
N VAL A 262 4.60 -12.86 15.86
CA VAL A 262 3.82 -11.61 15.88
C VAL A 262 4.62 -10.49 16.54
N THR A 263 5.33 -10.78 17.62
CA THR A 263 6.17 -9.79 18.30
C THR A 263 7.31 -9.35 17.40
N LEU A 264 8.02 -10.27 16.76
CA LEU A 264 9.12 -9.94 15.85
C LEU A 264 8.63 -9.16 14.60
N LEU A 265 7.51 -9.56 14.04
CA LEU A 265 6.86 -8.82 12.94
C LEU A 265 6.43 -7.43 13.41
N GLY A 266 5.79 -7.32 14.59
CA GLY A 266 5.38 -6.05 15.17
C GLY A 266 6.56 -5.11 15.43
N LEU A 267 7.67 -5.63 15.95
CA LEU A 267 8.91 -4.86 16.12
C LEU A 267 9.51 -4.44 14.77
N GLY A 268 9.53 -5.33 13.79
CA GLY A 268 9.99 -5.01 12.44
C GLY A 268 9.19 -3.87 11.81
N VAL A 269 7.87 -3.90 11.95
CA VAL A 269 6.96 -2.81 11.53
C VAL A 269 7.27 -1.52 12.25
N PHE A 270 7.31 -1.59 13.60
CA PHE A 270 7.53 -0.42 14.42
C PHE A 270 8.82 0.30 14.02
N PHE A 271 9.94 -0.43 13.93
CA PHE A 271 11.21 0.17 13.56
C PHE A 271 11.29 0.66 12.11
N THR A 272 10.48 0.08 11.21
CA THR A 272 10.47 0.47 9.78
C THR A 272 9.52 1.63 9.49
N ALA A 273 8.37 1.70 10.16
CA ALA A 273 7.28 2.59 9.80
C ALA A 273 7.00 3.70 10.83
N TRP A 274 7.43 3.56 12.09
CA TRP A 274 7.12 4.56 13.10
C TRP A 274 8.07 5.75 13.02
N PRO A 275 7.62 7.01 12.76
CA PRO A 275 8.48 8.16 12.48
C PRO A 275 9.55 8.42 13.55
N SER A 276 9.27 8.20 14.83
CA SER A 276 10.21 8.41 15.94
C SER A 276 11.18 7.25 16.20
N ALA A 277 11.07 6.11 15.47
CA ALA A 277 11.96 4.98 15.67
C ALA A 277 13.32 5.23 15.01
N SER A 278 14.40 5.26 15.78
CA SER A 278 15.77 5.52 15.32
C SER A 278 16.72 4.32 15.44
N ALA A 279 16.17 3.11 15.64
CA ALA A 279 16.98 1.90 15.84
C ALA A 279 17.92 1.56 14.66
N PHE A 280 17.59 2.00 13.45
CA PHE A 280 18.35 1.70 12.24
C PHE A 280 19.37 2.79 11.85
N GLY A 281 19.42 3.93 12.54
CA GLY A 281 20.33 5.04 12.26
C GLY A 281 19.74 6.40 12.60
N LYS A 282 20.46 7.46 12.23
CA LYS A 282 20.02 8.84 12.50
C LYS A 282 18.83 9.20 11.61
N VAL A 283 17.73 9.55 12.25
CA VAL A 283 16.49 10.03 11.62
C VAL A 283 15.99 11.21 12.44
N PHE A 284 15.71 12.30 11.77
CA PHE A 284 15.26 13.52 12.44
C PHE A 284 13.76 13.71 12.24
N TRP A 285 12.99 13.58 13.29
CA TRP A 285 11.54 13.78 13.34
C TRP A 285 11.16 14.89 14.33
N HIS A 286 12.07 15.18 15.25
CA HIS A 286 11.96 16.18 16.29
C HIS A 286 13.36 16.56 16.80
N ILE A 287 13.57 17.81 17.14
CA ILE A 287 14.79 18.30 17.78
C ILE A 287 14.46 18.74 19.21
N PRO A 288 15.02 18.08 20.24
CA PRO A 288 14.80 18.50 21.62
C PRO A 288 15.29 19.93 21.86
N THR A 289 14.35 20.84 22.14
CA THR A 289 14.66 22.25 22.46
C THR A 289 13.59 22.81 23.38
N HIS A 290 13.96 23.85 24.16
CA HIS A 290 13.03 24.65 24.95
C HIS A 290 12.45 25.81 24.14
N ASP A 291 13.12 26.20 23.07
CA ASP A 291 12.64 27.27 22.19
C ASP A 291 11.39 26.86 21.48
N LYS A 292 10.35 27.69 21.49
CA LYS A 292 9.12 27.47 20.77
C LYS A 292 9.33 27.65 19.26
N VAL A 293 10.06 26.72 18.65
CA VAL A 293 10.29 26.64 17.21
C VAL A 293 9.73 25.35 16.66
N ILE A 294 9.27 25.39 15.43
CA ILE A 294 8.72 24.24 14.68
C ILE A 294 9.09 24.37 13.20
N ALA A 295 9.14 23.26 12.48
CA ALA A 295 9.30 23.25 11.05
C ALA A 295 8.02 22.77 10.37
N LEU A 296 7.47 23.59 9.45
CA LEU A 296 6.43 23.15 8.52
C LEU A 296 7.08 22.46 7.33
N THR A 297 6.55 21.30 6.96
CA THR A 297 7.03 20.57 5.80
C THR A 297 5.85 20.10 4.92
N PHE A 298 6.10 20.10 3.60
CA PHE A 298 5.12 19.69 2.60
C PHE A 298 5.72 18.60 1.72
N ASP A 299 4.97 17.52 1.50
CA ASP A 299 5.39 16.37 0.71
C ASP A 299 4.58 16.27 -0.60
N ASP A 300 5.09 15.47 -1.53
CA ASP A 300 4.47 15.09 -2.80
C ASP A 300 4.36 16.20 -3.86
N GLY A 301 4.78 17.42 -3.55
CA GLY A 301 4.81 18.52 -4.52
C GLY A 301 5.91 18.38 -5.60
N PRO A 302 5.97 19.37 -6.54
CA PRO A 302 4.96 20.40 -6.71
C PRO A 302 3.69 19.89 -7.39
N ASN A 303 2.55 20.54 -7.06
CA ASN A 303 1.24 20.19 -7.60
C ASN A 303 0.37 21.47 -7.75
N GLU A 304 0.13 21.92 -8.96
CA GLU A 304 -0.65 23.12 -9.21
C GLU A 304 -2.16 22.85 -9.25
N PRO A 305 -2.98 23.81 -8.73
CA PRO A 305 -2.60 25.15 -8.25
C PRO A 305 -2.15 25.20 -6.77
N TYR A 306 -2.18 24.09 -6.05
CA TYR A 306 -2.10 24.05 -4.59
C TYR A 306 -0.73 24.44 -4.05
N THR A 307 0.37 24.07 -4.73
CA THR A 307 1.72 24.54 -4.34
C THR A 307 1.78 26.09 -4.37
N SER A 308 1.26 26.73 -5.43
CA SER A 308 1.22 28.19 -5.50
C SER A 308 0.34 28.81 -4.41
N GLU A 309 -0.78 28.19 -4.06
CA GLU A 309 -1.66 28.66 -2.98
C GLU A 309 -0.97 28.53 -1.59
N VAL A 310 -0.26 27.44 -1.35
CA VAL A 310 0.55 27.24 -0.13
C VAL A 310 1.64 28.30 -0.05
N LEU A 311 2.40 28.53 -1.12
CA LEU A 311 3.44 29.55 -1.18
C LEU A 311 2.89 30.95 -0.86
N LYS A 312 1.75 31.30 -1.43
CA LYS A 312 1.08 32.59 -1.15
C LYS A 312 0.78 32.73 0.34
N ILE A 313 0.23 31.72 0.99
CA ILE A 313 -0.10 31.75 2.43
C ILE A 313 1.17 31.88 3.26
N LEU A 314 2.22 31.15 2.93
CA LEU A 314 3.52 31.23 3.63
C LEU A 314 4.13 32.61 3.52
N LYS A 315 4.11 33.20 2.33
CA LYS A 315 4.59 34.56 2.05
C LYS A 315 3.82 35.63 2.81
N GLU A 316 2.49 35.57 2.81
CA GLU A 316 1.63 36.48 3.57
C GLU A 316 1.91 36.43 5.08
N ASN A 317 2.49 35.33 5.56
CA ASN A 317 2.80 35.10 6.96
C ASN A 317 4.28 35.26 7.33
N ASP A 318 5.15 35.58 6.35
CA ASP A 318 6.61 35.68 6.51
C ASP A 318 7.21 34.37 7.07
N ILE A 319 6.85 33.23 6.46
CA ILE A 319 7.27 31.89 6.89
C ILE A 319 8.02 31.22 5.76
N HIS A 320 9.24 30.70 6.08
CA HIS A 320 9.93 29.75 5.22
C HIS A 320 9.66 28.31 5.68
N ALA A 321 9.39 27.42 4.75
CA ALA A 321 9.07 26.01 4.98
C ALA A 321 10.05 25.09 4.25
N THR A 322 9.91 23.78 4.43
CA THR A 322 10.71 22.79 3.69
C THR A 322 9.76 21.91 2.86
N PHE A 323 10.04 21.77 1.57
CA PHE A 323 9.27 20.99 0.62
C PHE A 323 10.04 19.75 0.20
N PHE A 324 9.49 18.55 0.39
CA PHE A 324 10.06 17.31 -0.10
C PHE A 324 9.40 16.94 -1.44
N LEU A 325 10.15 17.19 -2.52
CA LEU A 325 9.61 17.15 -3.87
C LEU A 325 9.82 15.79 -4.54
N ILE A 326 8.79 15.33 -5.26
CA ILE A 326 8.89 14.17 -6.15
C ILE A 326 9.53 14.61 -7.48
N GLY A 327 10.63 13.99 -7.87
CA GLY A 327 11.40 14.40 -9.04
C GLY A 327 10.60 14.43 -10.35
N SER A 328 9.66 13.51 -10.56
CA SER A 328 8.78 13.53 -11.74
C SER A 328 7.80 14.71 -11.71
N ASN A 329 7.30 15.10 -10.53
CA ASN A 329 6.41 16.26 -10.38
C ASN A 329 7.17 17.57 -10.59
N VAL A 330 8.43 17.64 -10.17
CA VAL A 330 9.33 18.77 -10.49
C VAL A 330 9.48 18.95 -12.00
N LYS A 331 9.65 17.88 -12.76
CA LYS A 331 9.71 17.95 -14.23
C LYS A 331 8.38 18.33 -14.86
N TYR A 332 7.28 17.97 -14.25
CA TYR A 332 5.95 18.31 -14.75
C TYR A 332 5.53 19.75 -14.42
N TYR A 333 5.87 20.25 -13.22
CA TYR A 333 5.58 21.61 -12.75
C TYR A 333 6.88 22.40 -12.46
N PRO A 334 7.74 22.64 -13.48
CA PRO A 334 9.07 23.23 -13.25
C PRO A 334 9.01 24.67 -12.72
N ASN A 335 7.96 25.41 -13.05
CA ASN A 335 7.80 26.79 -12.60
C ASN A 335 7.47 26.85 -11.10
N ALA A 336 6.60 25.98 -10.61
CA ALA A 336 6.28 25.90 -9.19
C ALA A 336 7.52 25.49 -8.37
N ALA A 337 8.32 24.52 -8.86
CA ALA A 337 9.57 24.13 -8.21
C ALA A 337 10.57 25.29 -8.10
N ARG A 338 10.70 26.12 -9.15
CA ARG A 338 11.57 27.33 -9.13
C ARG A 338 11.04 28.39 -8.17
N GLU A 339 9.71 28.57 -8.11
CA GLU A 339 9.10 29.56 -7.23
C GLU A 339 9.31 29.21 -5.76
N ILE A 340 9.24 27.91 -5.37
CA ILE A 340 9.59 27.44 -4.03
C ILE A 340 10.98 27.95 -3.61
N VAL A 341 11.99 27.79 -4.48
CA VAL A 341 13.36 28.24 -4.19
C VAL A 341 13.46 29.77 -4.17
N LYS A 342 12.85 30.43 -5.14
CA LYS A 342 12.88 31.89 -5.28
C LYS A 342 12.27 32.60 -4.07
N GLU A 343 11.24 32.01 -3.45
CA GLU A 343 10.63 32.52 -2.23
C GLU A 343 11.36 32.12 -0.94
N GLY A 344 12.56 31.52 -1.06
CA GLY A 344 13.46 31.23 0.06
C GLY A 344 13.12 29.96 0.85
N HIS A 345 12.26 29.10 0.33
CA HIS A 345 11.96 27.81 0.94
C HIS A 345 13.08 26.80 0.65
N VAL A 346 13.17 25.78 1.52
CA VAL A 346 14.14 24.69 1.37
C VAL A 346 13.50 23.54 0.61
N ILE A 347 14.28 22.90 -0.27
CA ILE A 347 13.87 21.69 -0.99
C ILE A 347 14.64 20.49 -0.43
N GLY A 348 13.91 19.40 -0.20
CA GLY A 348 14.41 18.05 0.01
C GLY A 348 13.95 17.10 -1.09
N ASN A 349 14.65 15.99 -1.23
CA ASN A 349 14.34 14.95 -2.21
C ASN A 349 13.33 13.95 -1.63
N HIS A 350 12.23 13.68 -2.37
CA HIS A 350 11.20 12.70 -2.00
C HIS A 350 11.15 11.53 -3.00
N SER A 351 12.30 11.10 -3.53
CA SER A 351 12.47 10.15 -4.62
C SER A 351 11.99 10.66 -5.99
N TYR A 352 12.20 9.88 -7.05
CA TYR A 352 11.79 10.27 -8.40
C TYR A 352 10.32 10.02 -8.68
N SER A 353 9.78 8.86 -8.29
CA SER A 353 8.41 8.42 -8.64
C SER A 353 7.60 7.91 -7.44
N HIS A 354 7.99 8.30 -6.22
CA HIS A 354 7.27 7.98 -4.99
C HIS A 354 6.87 6.49 -4.85
N PRO A 355 7.79 5.53 -5.06
CA PRO A 355 7.42 4.12 -5.02
C PRO A 355 7.02 3.69 -3.61
N LEU A 356 5.89 3.01 -3.48
CA LEU A 356 5.35 2.53 -2.20
C LEU A 356 6.39 1.77 -1.35
N PHE A 357 7.31 1.08 -2.00
CA PHE A 357 8.31 0.25 -1.34
C PHE A 357 9.75 0.59 -1.76
N LEU A 358 10.10 1.88 -1.76
CA LEU A 358 11.48 2.31 -2.01
C LEU A 358 12.49 1.53 -1.17
N VAL A 359 12.16 1.29 0.10
CA VAL A 359 12.99 0.56 1.06
C VAL A 359 13.30 -0.88 0.70
N LEU A 360 12.49 -1.47 -0.19
CA LEU A 360 12.60 -2.87 -0.61
C LEU A 360 13.13 -3.04 -2.02
N GLU A 361 13.28 -1.93 -2.74
CA GLU A 361 13.90 -1.98 -4.04
C GLU A 361 15.33 -2.57 -3.91
N LYS A 362 15.72 -3.38 -4.92
CA LYS A 362 17.12 -3.78 -5.05
C LYS A 362 17.99 -2.53 -5.04
N SER A 363 19.20 -2.59 -4.48
CA SER A 363 20.06 -1.41 -4.30
C SER A 363 20.13 -0.54 -5.56
N LYS A 364 20.29 -1.14 -6.74
CA LYS A 364 20.33 -0.42 -8.02
C LYS A 364 19.07 0.41 -8.32
N ASN A 365 17.89 -0.11 -8.03
CA ASN A 365 16.63 0.60 -8.28
C ASN A 365 16.40 1.69 -7.23
N ARG A 366 16.66 1.38 -5.96
CA ARG A 366 16.59 2.34 -4.86
C ARG A 366 17.54 3.51 -5.09
N ASP A 367 18.78 3.22 -5.42
CA ASP A 367 19.81 4.21 -5.74
C ASP A 367 19.36 5.08 -6.93
N ARG A 368 18.84 4.45 -7.98
CA ARG A 368 18.28 5.14 -9.15
C ARG A 368 17.12 6.08 -8.79
N GLN A 369 16.21 5.69 -7.91
CA GLN A 369 15.08 6.54 -7.49
C GLN A 369 15.57 7.79 -6.76
N ILE A 370 16.57 7.66 -5.90
CA ILE A 370 17.17 8.78 -5.17
C ILE A 370 17.93 9.69 -6.15
N ASP A 371 18.81 9.10 -6.97
CA ASP A 371 19.67 9.86 -7.91
C ASP A 371 18.87 10.57 -9.01
N LEU A 372 17.79 9.95 -9.53
CA LEU A 372 16.91 10.59 -10.50
C LEU A 372 16.07 11.72 -9.88
N GLY A 373 15.63 11.56 -8.62
CA GLY A 373 14.96 12.61 -7.87
C GLY A 373 15.86 13.83 -7.71
N GLU A 374 17.09 13.60 -7.24
CA GLU A 374 18.11 14.64 -7.10
C GLU A 374 18.39 15.38 -8.40
N ARG A 375 18.69 14.65 -9.49
CA ARG A 375 18.93 15.25 -10.79
C ARG A 375 17.76 16.08 -11.31
N ALA A 376 16.53 15.58 -11.14
CA ALA A 376 15.35 16.31 -11.60
C ALA A 376 15.17 17.63 -10.85
N ILE A 377 15.44 17.66 -9.55
CA ILE A 377 15.40 18.86 -8.72
C ILE A 377 16.53 19.81 -9.14
N GLU A 378 17.75 19.35 -9.22
CA GLU A 378 18.92 20.15 -9.56
C GLU A 378 18.84 20.76 -10.97
N GLU A 379 18.43 19.96 -11.99
CA GLU A 379 18.24 20.44 -13.36
C GLU A 379 17.22 21.57 -13.47
N VAL A 380 16.16 21.53 -12.66
CA VAL A 380 15.07 22.51 -12.72
C VAL A 380 15.33 23.73 -11.85
N THR A 381 15.87 23.52 -10.66
CA THR A 381 15.96 24.58 -9.62
C THR A 381 17.38 25.06 -9.37
N GLY A 382 18.41 24.34 -9.81
CA GLY A 382 19.80 24.59 -9.47
C GLY A 382 20.18 24.23 -8.02
N VAL A 383 19.27 23.63 -7.25
CA VAL A 383 19.49 23.27 -5.85
C VAL A 383 19.95 21.83 -5.72
N HIS A 384 21.04 21.61 -4.99
CA HIS A 384 21.47 20.30 -4.56
C HIS A 384 20.86 19.98 -3.19
N CYS A 385 20.10 18.87 -3.09
CA CYS A 385 19.42 18.51 -1.85
C CYS A 385 20.39 17.92 -0.82
N THR A 386 20.23 18.33 0.43
CA THR A 386 20.90 17.72 1.60
C THR A 386 19.94 16.94 2.48
N LEU A 387 18.64 17.02 2.17
CA LEU A 387 17.57 16.38 2.92
C LEU A 387 16.87 15.35 2.04
N PHE A 388 16.50 14.25 2.66
CA PHE A 388 15.68 13.20 2.03
C PHE A 388 14.57 12.77 2.99
N ARG A 389 13.35 12.69 2.47
CA ARG A 389 12.25 12.05 3.20
C ARG A 389 11.83 10.78 2.44
N PRO A 390 11.84 9.62 3.11
CA PRO A 390 11.40 8.39 2.47
C PRO A 390 9.91 8.45 2.11
N PRO A 391 9.50 8.04 0.91
CA PRO A 391 8.09 7.81 0.58
C PRO A 391 7.40 6.99 1.67
N HIS A 392 6.21 7.44 2.10
CA HIS A 392 5.40 6.83 3.17
C HIS A 392 6.09 6.72 4.54
N GLY A 393 7.24 7.37 4.76
CA GLY A 393 8.02 7.29 5.99
C GLY A 393 8.66 5.93 6.26
N PHE A 394 8.73 5.03 5.27
CA PHE A 394 9.34 3.72 5.46
C PHE A 394 10.87 3.78 5.41
N ARG A 395 11.52 3.18 6.40
CA ARG A 395 12.96 3.15 6.57
C ARG A 395 13.49 1.75 6.80
N THR A 396 14.69 1.50 6.29
CA THR A 396 15.46 0.29 6.55
C THR A 396 16.93 0.66 6.77
N PRO A 397 17.72 -0.20 7.43
CA PRO A 397 19.16 0.01 7.54
C PRO A 397 19.85 0.25 6.20
N TRP A 398 19.36 -0.42 5.16
CA TRP A 398 19.90 -0.30 3.79
C TRP A 398 19.61 1.06 3.17
N LEU A 399 18.39 1.61 3.37
CA LEU A 399 18.06 2.95 2.90
C LEU A 399 18.91 3.98 3.60
N LEU A 400 18.98 3.94 4.93
CA LEU A 400 19.77 4.90 5.72
C LEU A 400 21.24 4.88 5.31
N LYS A 401 21.83 3.68 5.12
CA LYS A 401 23.21 3.55 4.59
C LYS A 401 23.35 4.12 3.17
N THR A 402 22.31 4.04 2.35
CA THR A 402 22.30 4.60 0.99
C THR A 402 22.28 6.13 1.03
N LEU A 403 21.50 6.72 1.94
CA LEU A 403 21.41 8.16 2.16
C LEU A 403 22.73 8.72 2.72
N ASP A 404 23.28 8.04 3.71
CA ASP A 404 24.55 8.40 4.35
C ASP A 404 25.71 8.51 3.33
N LYS A 405 25.78 7.59 2.36
CA LYS A 405 26.76 7.62 1.26
C LYS A 405 26.59 8.80 0.29
N ARG A 406 25.48 9.51 0.36
CA ARG A 406 25.12 10.66 -0.50
C ARG A 406 25.06 11.96 0.28
N ASP A 407 25.50 11.94 1.53
CA ASP A 407 25.40 13.08 2.46
C ASP A 407 23.96 13.61 2.60
N LEU A 408 22.96 12.70 2.45
CA LEU A 408 21.55 13.01 2.59
C LEU A 408 21.06 12.72 4.00
N THR A 409 20.53 13.72 4.66
CA THR A 409 19.91 13.61 5.99
C THR A 409 18.48 13.08 5.88
N CYS A 410 18.20 11.97 6.58
CA CYS A 410 16.84 11.40 6.64
C CYS A 410 15.96 12.21 7.59
N VAL A 411 14.84 12.75 7.07
CA VAL A 411 13.91 13.59 7.82
C VAL A 411 12.52 12.93 7.82
N GLU A 412 11.95 12.79 9.00
CA GLU A 412 10.58 12.34 9.23
C GLU A 412 9.76 13.44 9.89
N TRP A 413 8.70 13.12 10.60
CA TRP A 413 7.79 14.08 11.25
C TRP A 413 7.39 13.63 12.66
N ALA A 414 7.03 14.61 13.48
CA ALA A 414 6.45 14.39 14.79
C ALA A 414 4.92 14.45 14.78
N GLU A 415 4.38 15.39 14.01
CA GLU A 415 2.95 15.61 13.84
C GLU A 415 2.56 15.46 12.38
N ASP A 416 1.43 14.77 12.13
CA ASP A 416 0.87 14.47 10.79
C ASP A 416 -0.55 15.02 10.71
N GLY A 417 -0.80 15.92 9.79
CA GLY A 417 -2.14 16.42 9.49
C GLY A 417 -3.10 15.34 8.99
N ASN A 418 -2.55 14.23 8.47
CA ASN A 418 -3.29 13.14 7.81
C ASN A 418 -4.16 13.65 6.63
N ASP A 419 -3.68 14.71 6.01
CA ASP A 419 -4.34 15.44 4.94
C ASP A 419 -4.34 14.69 3.60
N TRP A 420 -3.52 13.66 3.46
CA TRP A 420 -3.55 12.68 2.37
C TRP A 420 -4.77 11.73 2.42
N ASN A 421 -5.53 11.73 3.51
CA ASN A 421 -6.69 10.86 3.72
C ASN A 421 -8.00 11.64 3.58
N ASN A 422 -9.14 10.96 3.61
CA ASN A 422 -10.47 11.59 3.55
C ASN A 422 -10.81 12.24 4.91
N VAL A 423 -10.28 13.45 5.13
CA VAL A 423 -10.47 14.27 6.34
C VAL A 423 -10.85 15.70 5.97
N THR A 424 -11.50 16.43 6.88
CA THR A 424 -11.82 17.85 6.69
C THR A 424 -10.64 18.74 7.13
N SER A 425 -10.66 20.02 6.70
CA SER A 425 -9.68 21.03 7.13
C SER A 425 -9.64 21.21 8.64
N GLU A 426 -10.79 21.18 9.31
CA GLU A 426 -10.89 21.28 10.77
C GLU A 426 -10.24 20.08 11.47
N GLN A 427 -10.36 18.88 10.89
CA GLN A 427 -9.72 17.69 11.42
C GLN A 427 -8.20 17.73 11.25
N ILE A 428 -7.70 18.29 10.14
CA ILE A 428 -6.27 18.55 9.94
C ILE A 428 -5.75 19.48 11.02
N VAL A 429 -6.42 20.64 11.21
CA VAL A 429 -6.07 21.63 12.25
C VAL A 429 -6.03 20.99 13.63
N GLN A 430 -7.09 20.27 14.02
CA GLN A 430 -7.16 19.61 15.33
C GLN A 430 -6.02 18.62 15.56
N ARG A 431 -5.66 17.83 14.54
CA ARG A 431 -4.58 16.83 14.64
C ARG A 431 -3.23 17.49 14.83
N VAL A 432 -2.90 18.47 13.99
CA VAL A 432 -1.63 19.19 14.10
C VAL A 432 -1.51 19.90 15.44
N LEU A 433 -2.57 20.59 15.89
CA LEU A 433 -2.50 21.42 17.11
C LEU A 433 -2.58 20.63 18.43
N LYS A 434 -3.00 19.36 18.39
CA LYS A 434 -3.25 18.54 19.58
C LYS A 434 -1.99 18.24 20.39
N ASN A 435 -0.91 17.87 19.72
CA ASN A 435 0.30 17.34 20.38
C ASN A 435 1.57 18.12 20.05
N VAL A 436 1.46 19.22 19.29
CA VAL A 436 2.63 20.01 18.87
C VAL A 436 3.47 20.46 20.07
N LYS A 437 4.78 20.25 19.96
CA LYS A 437 5.79 20.59 20.98
C LYS A 437 6.94 21.37 20.32
N PRO A 438 7.72 22.15 21.11
CA PRO A 438 8.94 22.77 20.60
C PRO A 438 9.84 21.76 19.91
N GLY A 439 10.39 22.13 18.77
CA GLY A 439 11.26 21.27 17.97
C GLY A 439 10.58 20.25 17.08
N ASN A 440 9.24 20.24 17.00
CA ASN A 440 8.52 19.32 16.13
C ASN A 440 8.66 19.68 14.64
N ILE A 441 8.73 18.65 13.81
CA ILE A 441 8.57 18.72 12.37
C ILE A 441 7.12 18.31 12.05
N ILE A 442 6.39 19.17 11.34
CA ILE A 442 4.97 18.97 11.00
C ILE A 442 4.90 18.57 9.54
N LEU A 443 4.19 17.46 9.25
CA LEU A 443 3.90 16.96 7.91
C LEU A 443 2.55 17.42 7.42
N LEU A 444 2.54 18.05 6.27
CA LEU A 444 1.40 18.33 5.40
C LEU A 444 1.75 17.94 3.96
N HIS A 445 0.78 17.99 3.05
CA HIS A 445 0.98 17.68 1.63
C HIS A 445 0.47 18.82 0.74
N ASP A 446 1.25 19.23 -0.23
CA ASP A 446 0.83 20.12 -1.32
C ASP A 446 0.55 19.34 -2.62
N GLY A 447 0.89 18.03 -2.63
CA GLY A 447 0.60 17.07 -3.71
C GLY A 447 0.00 15.76 -3.20
N MET A 448 -0.14 14.79 -4.10
CA MET A 448 -0.56 13.43 -3.78
C MET A 448 0.08 12.45 -4.76
N ASN A 449 1.18 11.85 -4.37
CA ASN A 449 1.95 10.93 -5.21
C ASN A 449 2.21 11.53 -6.62
N LEU A 450 1.96 10.73 -7.68
CA LEU A 450 2.09 11.14 -9.09
C LEU A 450 0.78 11.67 -9.69
N LYS A 451 -0.25 11.94 -8.89
CA LYS A 451 -1.53 12.43 -9.37
C LYS A 451 -1.47 13.94 -9.56
N HIS A 452 -1.21 14.37 -10.78
CA HIS A 452 -1.18 15.78 -11.14
C HIS A 452 -2.55 16.45 -10.97
N GLY A 453 -2.57 17.66 -10.36
CA GLY A 453 -3.81 18.37 -10.03
C GLY A 453 -4.64 17.68 -8.94
N ALA A 454 -4.00 16.84 -8.10
CA ALA A 454 -4.68 16.23 -6.97
C ALA A 454 -5.22 17.30 -6.02
N ASP A 455 -6.46 17.12 -5.57
CA ASP A 455 -7.14 18.08 -4.71
C ASP A 455 -6.49 18.15 -3.31
N GLN A 456 -5.93 19.32 -2.97
CA GLN A 456 -5.36 19.66 -1.67
C GLN A 456 -6.01 20.91 -1.06
N GLU A 457 -7.20 21.27 -1.51
CA GLU A 457 -7.94 22.43 -1.02
C GLU A 457 -8.12 22.42 0.52
N LYS A 458 -8.31 21.23 1.10
CA LYS A 458 -8.43 21.05 2.55
C LYS A 458 -7.16 21.41 3.32
N THR A 459 -5.98 21.12 2.77
CA THR A 459 -4.67 21.51 3.34
C THR A 459 -4.50 23.02 3.23
N VAL A 460 -4.78 23.59 2.06
CA VAL A 460 -4.73 25.03 1.84
C VAL A 460 -5.66 25.78 2.81
N LYS A 461 -6.89 25.29 3.04
CA LYS A 461 -7.84 25.89 4.01
C LYS A 461 -7.39 25.72 5.46
N ALA A 462 -6.73 24.61 5.81
CA ALA A 462 -6.25 24.35 7.16
C ALA A 462 -5.01 25.19 7.53
N LEU A 463 -4.15 25.48 6.57
CA LEU A 463 -2.83 26.07 6.78
C LEU A 463 -2.88 27.43 7.48
N PRO A 464 -3.71 28.43 7.10
CA PRO A 464 -3.78 29.71 7.82
C PRO A 464 -4.17 29.53 9.29
N VAL A 465 -5.15 28.67 9.57
CA VAL A 465 -5.63 28.40 10.94
C VAL A 465 -4.53 27.76 11.81
N ILE A 466 -3.76 26.85 11.22
CA ILE A 466 -2.60 26.23 11.89
C ILE A 466 -1.55 27.29 12.21
N ILE A 467 -1.19 28.13 11.24
CA ILE A 467 -0.19 29.19 11.41
C ILE A 467 -0.61 30.17 12.50
N ASP A 468 -1.83 30.72 12.42
CA ASP A 468 -2.33 31.69 13.39
C ASP A 468 -2.37 31.09 14.81
N SER A 469 -2.88 29.86 14.93
CA SER A 469 -2.94 29.16 16.22
C SER A 469 -1.56 28.94 16.85
N LEU A 470 -0.56 28.59 16.04
CA LEU A 470 0.80 28.34 16.51
C LEU A 470 1.52 29.65 16.82
N LYS A 471 1.35 30.71 16.02
CA LYS A 471 1.83 32.05 16.33
C LYS A 471 1.23 32.57 17.65
N ALA A 472 -0.07 32.40 17.86
CA ALA A 472 -0.76 32.77 19.10
C ALA A 472 -0.24 32.02 20.34
N ARG A 473 0.24 30.78 20.17
CA ARG A 473 0.93 30.00 21.22
C ARG A 473 2.40 30.39 21.40
N GLY A 474 2.91 31.36 20.62
CA GLY A 474 4.28 31.87 20.67
C GLY A 474 5.30 31.02 19.91
N TYR A 475 4.88 30.16 19.00
CA TYR A 475 5.80 29.40 18.14
C TYR A 475 6.35 30.28 17.00
N ARG A 476 7.63 30.11 16.69
CA ARG A 476 8.29 30.59 15.48
C ARG A 476 8.45 29.45 14.49
N PHE A 477 8.30 29.76 13.23
CA PHE A 477 8.48 28.81 12.14
C PHE A 477 9.91 28.93 11.62
N VAL A 478 10.54 27.77 11.39
CA VAL A 478 11.89 27.65 10.85
C VAL A 478 11.93 26.55 9.80
N THR A 479 12.91 26.59 8.91
CA THR A 479 13.16 25.48 7.98
C THR A 479 13.76 24.27 8.69
N VAL A 480 13.72 23.10 8.06
CA VAL A 480 14.36 21.89 8.66
C VAL A 480 15.86 22.08 8.89
N PRO A 481 16.67 22.63 7.96
CA PRO A 481 18.08 22.89 8.23
C PRO A 481 18.31 23.83 9.42
N GLU A 482 17.54 24.90 9.57
CA GLU A 482 17.60 25.80 10.71
C GLU A 482 17.27 25.05 12.00
N LEU A 483 16.20 24.23 12.00
CA LEU A 483 15.85 23.41 13.15
C LEU A 483 16.97 22.42 13.53
N LEU A 484 17.60 21.77 12.54
CA LEU A 484 18.72 20.85 12.75
C LEU A 484 19.96 21.52 13.27
N SER A 485 20.15 22.83 13.03
CA SER A 485 21.27 23.60 13.50
C SER A 485 21.18 23.96 15.00
N LEU A 486 20.01 23.83 15.61
CA LEU A 486 19.83 24.04 17.04
C LEU A 486 20.59 22.96 17.82
N THR A 487 21.38 23.39 18.80
CA THR A 487 22.08 22.44 19.66
C THR A 487 21.08 21.62 20.45
N PRO A 488 21.09 20.28 20.34
CA PRO A 488 20.21 19.45 21.15
C PRO A 488 20.47 19.76 22.64
N LEU A 489 19.39 19.81 23.44
CA LEU A 489 19.50 19.84 24.87
C LEU A 489 20.43 18.70 25.30
N GLN A 490 21.55 19.02 25.95
CA GLN A 490 22.37 18.00 26.61
C GLN A 490 21.43 17.27 27.58
N ALA A 491 21.21 15.97 27.33
CA ALA A 491 20.43 15.15 28.23
C ALA A 491 21.01 15.34 29.62
N ALA A 492 20.25 15.96 30.50
CA ALA A 492 20.59 16.02 31.91
C ALA A 492 20.77 14.57 32.38
N LYS A 493 21.99 14.27 32.82
CA LYS A 493 22.38 12.97 33.36
C LYS A 493 21.52 12.58 34.56
#